data_ac36790537dd5024294c678d44d3f7eb
#
_entry.id   ac36790537dd5024294c678d44d3f7eb
#
_cell.length_a   1.000
_cell.length_b   1.000
_cell.length_c   1.000
_cell.angle_alpha   90.00
_cell.angle_beta   90.00
_cell.angle_gamma   90.00
#
_symmetry.space_group_name_H-M   'P 1'
#
loop_
_entity.id
_entity.type
_entity.pdbx_description
1 polymer ?
#
loop_
_entity_poly.entity_id
_entity_poly.type
_entity_poly.pdbx_seq_one_letter_code
_entity_poly.pdbx_strand_id
1 'polypeptide(L)'
;GLVGSEMCIRDRAPGVKMNFVRIPAGSFVMGSNRGYSDYSPAHKQVVKKGFWMGEIEVSNEQFRTIFPEHDSRFIRQLWKDHVHEGYPANNPEQPAIRVSWEEAMAFCKKLSEKTGKTVTLPTEVQWEWACRAGSDGEFWYGSLNTDFGKFENLADKHLNQMAVRGVNPMPMRETDPWYKYYTYQPKENGVDDGNMLMVKGGGYQANAWGLYDMQGNVAEWTSSDYLPYPYNEKTQGMGTEKVVRGGSWNDHPKASTTYYRRSYLPWQKVYNVGFRVIIED
;
A
#
# COMPACT_ATOMS: atom_id res chain seq x y z
N GLY A 1 9.07 -11.46 -23.76
CA GLY A 1 8.23 -12.38 -23.04
C GLY A 1 6.86 -11.76 -22.85
N LEU A 2 5.79 -12.49 -23.13
CA LEU A 2 4.41 -12.04 -23.02
C LEU A 2 4.04 -11.70 -21.58
N VAL A 3 3.94 -10.42 -21.29
CA VAL A 3 3.27 -9.90 -20.12
C VAL A 3 1.84 -9.57 -20.55
N GLY A 4 0.85 -10.08 -19.80
CA GLY A 4 -0.49 -9.55 -19.83
C GLY A 4 -1.56 -10.44 -20.47
N SER A 5 -2.01 -11.44 -19.73
CA SER A 5 -3.43 -11.76 -19.79
C SER A 5 -4.11 -10.95 -18.68
N GLU A 6 -4.94 -10.00 -19.06
CA GLU A 6 -5.77 -9.23 -18.13
C GLU A 6 -7.00 -10.07 -17.77
N MET A 7 -7.30 -10.18 -16.49
CA MET A 7 -8.57 -10.71 -16.01
C MET A 7 -9.36 -9.58 -15.34
N CYS A 8 -10.60 -9.42 -15.74
CA CYS A 8 -11.51 -8.46 -15.13
C CYS A 8 -12.60 -9.20 -14.36
N ILE A 9 -12.73 -8.95 -13.06
CA ILE A 9 -13.92 -9.29 -12.32
C ILE A 9 -14.92 -8.14 -12.47
N ARG A 10 -16.03 -8.41 -13.15
CA ARG A 10 -17.20 -7.54 -13.09
C ARG A 10 -18.07 -8.03 -11.96
N ASP A 11 -18.23 -7.21 -10.92
CA ASP A 11 -19.26 -7.50 -9.91
C ASP A 11 -20.65 -7.48 -10.59
N ARG A 12 -21.57 -8.29 -10.07
CA ARG A 12 -22.99 -8.25 -10.48
C ARG A 12 -23.69 -6.94 -10.07
N ALA A 13 -23.03 -6.10 -9.27
CA ALA A 13 -23.45 -4.71 -9.07
C ALA A 13 -23.08 -3.87 -10.30
N PRO A 14 -23.98 -3.05 -10.85
CA PRO A 14 -23.72 -2.30 -12.07
C PRO A 14 -22.53 -1.34 -11.89
N GLY A 15 -21.45 -1.59 -12.59
CA GLY A 15 -20.40 -0.60 -12.85
C GLY A 15 -19.07 -0.77 -12.18
N VAL A 16 -18.93 -1.53 -11.12
CA VAL A 16 -17.65 -1.65 -10.40
C VAL A 16 -16.79 -2.77 -10.95
N LYS A 17 -15.61 -2.41 -11.43
CA LYS A 17 -14.62 -3.32 -12.03
C LYS A 17 -13.42 -3.47 -11.12
N MET A 18 -12.85 -4.68 -11.06
CA MET A 18 -11.49 -4.94 -10.56
C MET A 18 -10.68 -5.61 -11.66
N ASN A 19 -9.58 -4.97 -12.04
CA ASN A 19 -8.63 -5.53 -12.99
C ASN A 19 -7.57 -6.31 -12.23
N PHE A 20 -7.09 -7.40 -12.85
CA PHE A 20 -6.06 -8.26 -12.29
C PHE A 20 -4.98 -8.52 -13.32
N VAL A 21 -3.76 -8.58 -12.83
CA VAL A 21 -2.56 -8.90 -13.61
C VAL A 21 -2.06 -10.29 -13.23
N ARG A 22 -1.64 -11.07 -14.23
CA ARG A 22 -1.06 -12.40 -14.00
C ARG A 22 0.36 -12.29 -13.47
N ILE A 23 0.59 -12.79 -12.28
CA ILE A 23 1.91 -12.87 -11.65
C ILE A 23 2.48 -14.29 -11.87
N PRO A 24 3.67 -14.40 -12.46
CA PRO A 24 4.24 -15.72 -12.75
C PRO A 24 4.74 -16.43 -11.49
N ALA A 25 4.84 -17.75 -11.55
CA ALA A 25 5.64 -18.53 -10.61
C ALA A 25 7.14 -18.21 -10.80
N GLY A 26 7.92 -18.37 -9.74
CA GLY A 26 9.36 -18.12 -9.81
C GLY A 26 10.04 -18.13 -8.46
N SER A 27 11.26 -17.62 -8.41
CA SER A 27 12.03 -17.52 -7.17
C SER A 27 12.82 -16.22 -7.13
N PHE A 28 13.01 -15.70 -5.93
CA PHE A 28 13.75 -14.45 -5.68
C PHE A 28 14.43 -14.48 -4.31
N VAL A 29 15.22 -13.46 -4.06
CA VAL A 29 15.80 -13.20 -2.73
C VAL A 29 14.90 -12.19 -2.03
N MET A 30 14.23 -12.64 -0.98
CA MET A 30 13.33 -11.85 -0.14
C MET A 30 14.11 -11.14 0.96
N GLY A 31 13.72 -9.91 1.28
CA GLY A 31 14.35 -9.12 2.32
C GLY A 31 15.64 -8.44 1.88
N SER A 32 16.43 -8.00 2.84
CA SER A 32 17.71 -7.32 2.60
C SER A 32 18.68 -7.58 3.78
N ASN A 33 19.97 -7.66 3.48
CA ASN A 33 21.03 -7.67 4.51
C ASN A 33 21.52 -6.26 4.86
N ARG A 34 20.87 -5.23 4.33
CA ARG A 34 21.18 -3.82 4.58
C ARG A 34 20.03 -3.18 5.35
N GLY A 35 20.35 -2.51 6.46
CA GLY A 35 19.36 -1.76 7.23
C GLY A 35 18.90 -2.47 8.50
N TYR A 36 17.58 -2.55 8.75
CA TYR A 36 17.04 -3.06 10.00
C TYR A 36 16.98 -4.60 10.04
N SER A 37 16.99 -5.14 11.27
CA SER A 37 16.98 -6.59 11.53
C SER A 37 15.69 -7.29 11.12
N ASP A 38 14.58 -6.59 11.10
CA ASP A 38 13.24 -7.15 10.86
C ASP A 38 12.99 -7.61 9.40
N TYR A 39 13.79 -7.15 8.44
CA TYR A 39 13.80 -7.68 7.07
C TYR A 39 15.11 -8.38 6.68
N SER A 40 15.90 -8.77 7.69
CA SER A 40 17.15 -9.51 7.56
C SER A 40 17.03 -10.88 8.27
N PRO A 41 17.71 -11.92 7.82
CA PRO A 41 18.59 -11.99 6.64
C PRO A 41 17.83 -12.05 5.33
N ALA A 42 18.46 -11.56 4.26
CA ALA A 42 18.00 -11.85 2.90
C ALA A 42 18.04 -13.36 2.66
N HIS A 43 16.97 -13.92 2.11
CA HIS A 43 16.84 -15.37 1.94
C HIS A 43 16.01 -15.73 0.71
N LYS A 44 16.29 -16.89 0.14
CA LYS A 44 15.59 -17.37 -1.07
C LYS A 44 14.14 -17.76 -0.74
N GLN A 45 13.20 -17.28 -1.55
CA GLN A 45 11.82 -17.69 -1.54
C GLN A 45 11.38 -18.19 -2.92
N VAL A 46 10.34 -19.02 -2.94
CA VAL A 46 9.79 -19.63 -4.15
C VAL A 46 8.27 -19.42 -4.17
N VAL A 47 7.81 -18.77 -5.21
CA VAL A 47 6.39 -18.70 -5.56
C VAL A 47 6.09 -19.88 -6.46
N LYS A 48 5.51 -20.94 -5.89
CA LYS A 48 5.35 -22.27 -6.55
C LYS A 48 4.35 -22.24 -7.71
N LYS A 49 3.32 -21.41 -7.62
CA LYS A 49 2.28 -21.23 -8.63
C LYS A 49 2.09 -19.77 -8.92
N GLY A 50 1.80 -19.44 -10.16
CA GLY A 50 1.37 -18.12 -10.51
C GLY A 50 -0.01 -17.81 -9.91
N PHE A 51 -0.34 -16.54 -9.80
CA PHE A 51 -1.62 -16.05 -9.26
C PHE A 51 -2.02 -14.77 -9.98
N TRP A 52 -3.23 -14.32 -9.76
CA TRP A 52 -3.70 -13.02 -10.25
C TRP A 52 -3.66 -12.02 -9.11
N MET A 53 -3.14 -10.82 -9.34
CA MET A 53 -3.09 -9.74 -8.34
C MET A 53 -3.86 -8.54 -8.85
N GLY A 54 -4.61 -7.88 -7.98
CA GLY A 54 -5.26 -6.63 -8.28
C GLY A 54 -4.27 -5.61 -8.84
N GLU A 55 -4.57 -5.04 -9.99
CA GLU A 55 -3.73 -4.07 -10.70
C GLU A 55 -3.39 -2.86 -9.82
N ILE A 56 -4.35 -2.44 -9.01
CA ILE A 56 -4.28 -1.34 -8.03
C ILE A 56 -4.81 -1.82 -6.66
N GLU A 57 -4.69 -0.97 -5.66
CA GLU A 57 -5.32 -1.17 -4.35
C GLU A 57 -6.85 -1.15 -4.48
N VAL A 58 -7.55 -1.80 -3.55
CA VAL A 58 -9.00 -1.78 -3.49
C VAL A 58 -9.50 -0.36 -3.20
N SER A 59 -10.32 0.18 -4.09
CA SER A 59 -10.86 1.54 -3.95
C SER A 59 -12.03 1.62 -2.95
N ASN A 60 -12.36 2.83 -2.51
CA ASN A 60 -13.54 3.08 -1.67
C ASN A 60 -14.84 2.57 -2.33
N GLU A 61 -14.99 2.80 -3.63
CA GLU A 61 -16.15 2.33 -4.38
C GLU A 61 -16.23 0.80 -4.38
N GLN A 62 -15.11 0.12 -4.68
CA GLN A 62 -15.03 -1.34 -4.66
C GLN A 62 -15.33 -1.90 -3.29
N PHE A 63 -14.73 -1.34 -2.24
CA PHE A 63 -14.93 -1.81 -0.87
C PHE A 63 -16.39 -1.65 -0.41
N ARG A 64 -17.04 -0.55 -0.77
CA ARG A 64 -18.46 -0.27 -0.44
C ARG A 64 -19.46 -1.22 -1.13
N THR A 65 -19.08 -1.92 -2.17
CA THR A 65 -19.95 -2.97 -2.75
C THR A 65 -20.25 -4.10 -1.76
N ILE A 66 -19.40 -4.25 -0.76
CA ILE A 66 -19.50 -5.27 0.29
C ILE A 66 -19.79 -4.67 1.66
N PHE A 67 -19.21 -3.49 1.93
CA PHE A 67 -19.37 -2.74 3.17
C PHE A 67 -19.90 -1.32 2.89
N PRO A 68 -21.20 -1.15 2.62
CA PRO A 68 -21.78 0.12 2.18
C PRO A 68 -21.54 1.30 3.14
N GLU A 69 -21.46 1.00 4.44
CA GLU A 69 -21.27 1.99 5.50
C GLU A 69 -19.79 2.37 5.73
N HIS A 70 -18.86 1.86 4.89
CA HIS A 70 -17.46 2.17 5.05
C HIS A 70 -17.17 3.64 4.79
N ASP A 71 -16.45 4.26 5.72
CA ASP A 71 -16.01 5.65 5.66
C ASP A 71 -14.51 5.75 5.91
N SER A 72 -13.75 6.07 4.88
CA SER A 72 -12.31 6.39 4.97
C SER A 72 -12.04 7.73 5.65
N ARG A 73 -13.10 8.53 5.90
CA ARG A 73 -13.08 9.80 6.63
C ARG A 73 -12.20 10.85 5.96
N PHE A 74 -11.58 11.66 6.82
CA PHE A 74 -10.69 12.74 6.45
C PHE A 74 -9.29 12.48 7.03
N ILE A 75 -8.28 12.99 6.35
CA ILE A 75 -6.93 13.07 6.89
C ILE A 75 -6.83 14.39 7.67
N ARG A 76 -6.27 14.32 8.89
CA ARG A 76 -6.17 15.45 9.81
C ARG A 76 -7.51 16.06 10.25
N GLN A 77 -8.39 15.24 10.75
CA GLN A 77 -9.60 15.69 11.47
C GLN A 77 -9.32 16.42 12.79
N LEU A 78 -8.06 16.58 13.19
CA LEU A 78 -7.66 17.08 14.51
C LEU A 78 -7.37 18.58 14.52
N TRP A 79 -8.12 19.37 13.80
CA TRP A 79 -8.12 20.80 14.04
C TRP A 79 -8.85 21.06 15.36
N LYS A 80 -8.19 21.73 16.28
CA LYS A 80 -8.73 22.00 17.62
C LYS A 80 -10.02 22.84 17.63
N ASP A 81 -10.31 23.50 16.52
CA ASP A 81 -11.52 24.29 16.36
C ASP A 81 -12.76 23.43 16.04
N HIS A 82 -12.59 22.14 15.76
CA HIS A 82 -13.67 21.22 15.37
C HIS A 82 -14.51 21.66 14.15
N VAL A 83 -14.08 22.69 13.44
CA VAL A 83 -14.81 23.25 12.29
C VAL A 83 -14.31 22.67 10.97
N HIS A 84 -13.04 22.28 10.92
CA HIS A 84 -12.42 21.73 9.71
C HIS A 84 -12.22 20.23 9.86
N GLU A 85 -12.85 19.47 8.99
CA GLU A 85 -12.76 18.00 8.99
C GLU A 85 -11.43 17.47 8.48
N GLY A 86 -10.66 18.31 7.79
CA GLY A 86 -9.41 17.94 7.14
C GLY A 86 -9.59 17.63 5.64
N TYR A 87 -8.66 16.90 5.07
CA TYR A 87 -8.66 16.55 3.65
C TYR A 87 -9.45 15.27 3.40
N PRO A 88 -10.42 15.25 2.47
CA PRO A 88 -11.25 14.07 2.24
C PRO A 88 -10.43 12.89 1.70
N ALA A 89 -10.71 11.71 2.24
CA ALA A 89 -10.12 10.43 1.83
C ALA A 89 -11.18 9.44 1.30
N ASN A 90 -12.37 9.93 1.00
CA ASN A 90 -13.55 9.15 0.68
C ASN A 90 -13.96 9.16 -0.79
N ASN A 91 -13.16 9.77 -1.68
CA ASN A 91 -13.47 9.74 -3.10
C ASN A 91 -13.59 8.30 -3.59
N PRO A 92 -14.58 7.98 -4.44
CA PRO A 92 -14.84 6.60 -4.87
C PRO A 92 -13.62 5.87 -5.42
N GLU A 93 -12.79 6.56 -6.19
CA GLU A 93 -11.61 5.99 -6.86
C GLU A 93 -10.34 5.97 -6.00
N GLN A 94 -10.32 6.66 -4.84
CA GLN A 94 -9.19 6.58 -3.91
C GLN A 94 -9.16 5.21 -3.21
N PRO A 95 -7.98 4.70 -2.81
CA PRO A 95 -7.87 3.48 -2.01
C PRO A 95 -8.70 3.55 -0.73
N ALA A 96 -9.37 2.45 -0.39
CA ALA A 96 -10.04 2.29 0.89
C ALA A 96 -8.99 2.18 2.00
N ILE A 97 -8.99 3.13 2.93
CA ILE A 97 -8.13 3.16 4.11
C ILE A 97 -8.94 3.00 5.39
N ARG A 98 -8.27 2.90 6.54
CA ARG A 98 -8.95 2.62 7.83
C ARG A 98 -9.76 1.32 7.77
N VAL A 99 -9.31 0.39 6.97
CA VAL A 99 -9.79 -0.99 6.89
C VAL A 99 -8.91 -1.84 7.80
N SER A 100 -9.50 -2.57 8.73
CA SER A 100 -8.76 -3.53 9.54
C SER A 100 -8.40 -4.77 8.69
N TRP A 101 -7.40 -5.53 9.12
CA TRP A 101 -7.07 -6.80 8.48
C TRP A 101 -8.27 -7.76 8.45
N GLU A 102 -9.03 -7.80 9.53
CA GLU A 102 -10.24 -8.61 9.65
C GLU A 102 -11.31 -8.21 8.61
N GLU A 103 -11.50 -6.91 8.40
CA GLU A 103 -12.41 -6.40 7.37
C GLU A 103 -11.92 -6.70 5.95
N ALA A 104 -10.60 -6.57 5.70
CA ALA A 104 -10.00 -6.92 4.42
C ALA A 104 -10.17 -8.41 4.10
N MET A 105 -9.96 -9.30 5.08
CA MET A 105 -10.21 -10.74 4.92
C MET A 105 -11.69 -11.05 4.74
N ALA A 106 -12.59 -10.36 5.44
CA ALA A 106 -14.03 -10.51 5.25
C ALA A 106 -14.47 -10.03 3.85
N PHE A 107 -13.86 -8.97 3.33
CA PHE A 107 -14.06 -8.53 1.95
C PHE A 107 -13.65 -9.64 0.96
N CYS A 108 -12.45 -10.19 1.12
CA CYS A 108 -11.96 -11.28 0.28
C CYS A 108 -12.92 -12.50 0.29
N LYS A 109 -13.38 -12.90 1.48
CA LYS A 109 -14.33 -14.00 1.64
C LYS A 109 -15.64 -13.74 0.89
N LYS A 110 -16.24 -12.57 1.09
CA LYS A 110 -17.49 -12.20 0.41
C LYS A 110 -17.31 -12.08 -1.10
N LEU A 111 -16.16 -11.58 -1.55
CA LEU A 111 -15.85 -11.52 -2.98
C LEU A 111 -15.66 -12.93 -3.56
N SER A 112 -15.05 -13.85 -2.81
CA SER A 112 -14.95 -15.28 -3.20
C SER A 112 -16.33 -15.92 -3.37
N GLU A 113 -17.23 -15.71 -2.41
CA GLU A 113 -18.61 -16.22 -2.44
C GLU A 113 -19.38 -15.69 -3.66
N LYS A 114 -19.20 -14.40 -4.01
CA LYS A 114 -19.87 -13.76 -5.15
C LYS A 114 -19.33 -14.25 -6.51
N THR A 115 -18.03 -14.50 -6.59
CA THR A 115 -17.35 -14.77 -7.88
C THR A 115 -17.12 -16.26 -8.15
N GLY A 116 -17.18 -17.08 -7.12
CA GLY A 116 -16.80 -18.51 -7.19
C GLY A 116 -15.29 -18.76 -7.32
N LYS A 117 -14.47 -17.71 -7.10
CA LYS A 117 -13.00 -17.79 -7.16
C LYS A 117 -12.43 -17.73 -5.74
N THR A 118 -11.22 -18.24 -5.55
CA THR A 118 -10.50 -18.10 -4.27
C THR A 118 -9.82 -16.74 -4.23
N VAL A 119 -10.47 -15.76 -3.60
CA VAL A 119 -9.94 -14.40 -3.40
C VAL A 119 -9.39 -14.29 -1.99
N THR A 120 -8.18 -13.74 -1.83
CA THR A 120 -7.55 -13.51 -0.53
C THR A 120 -6.58 -12.32 -0.57
N LEU A 121 -6.01 -11.95 0.58
CA LEU A 121 -4.86 -11.06 0.63
C LEU A 121 -3.60 -11.82 0.16
N PRO A 122 -2.64 -11.16 -0.50
CA PRO A 122 -1.36 -11.78 -0.80
C PRO A 122 -0.63 -12.17 0.48
N THR A 123 0.10 -13.26 0.46
CA THR A 123 1.15 -13.49 1.47
C THR A 123 2.24 -12.44 1.31
N GLU A 124 3.05 -12.22 2.35
CA GLU A 124 4.18 -11.31 2.27
C GLU A 124 5.18 -11.69 1.16
N VAL A 125 5.38 -12.99 0.93
CA VAL A 125 6.21 -13.51 -0.16
C VAL A 125 5.63 -13.15 -1.53
N GLN A 126 4.33 -13.36 -1.72
CA GLN A 126 3.65 -13.02 -2.98
C GLN A 126 3.66 -11.51 -3.23
N TRP A 127 3.48 -10.71 -2.18
CA TRP A 127 3.51 -9.26 -2.27
C TRP A 127 4.89 -8.74 -2.70
N GLU A 128 5.98 -9.18 -2.02
CA GLU A 128 7.33 -8.72 -2.36
C GLU A 128 7.78 -9.20 -3.74
N TRP A 129 7.44 -10.44 -4.13
CA TRP A 129 7.67 -10.97 -5.47
C TRP A 129 7.01 -10.10 -6.54
N ALA A 130 5.73 -9.77 -6.34
CA ALA A 130 4.95 -8.93 -7.26
C ALA A 130 5.47 -7.49 -7.32
N CYS A 131 5.84 -6.91 -6.16
CA CYS A 131 6.42 -5.59 -6.06
C CYS A 131 7.74 -5.48 -6.85
N ARG A 132 8.64 -6.44 -6.67
CA ARG A 132 9.94 -6.46 -7.36
C ARG A 132 9.80 -6.61 -8.87
N ALA A 133 8.85 -7.36 -9.34
CA ALA A 133 8.64 -7.63 -10.76
C ALA A 133 9.94 -7.94 -11.54
N GLY A 134 10.83 -8.70 -10.91
CA GLY A 134 12.15 -9.07 -11.45
C GLY A 134 13.29 -8.10 -11.12
N SER A 135 13.02 -7.01 -10.40
CA SER A 135 14.07 -6.07 -9.92
C SER A 135 14.72 -6.58 -8.64
N ASP A 136 16.02 -6.36 -8.51
CA ASP A 136 16.78 -6.56 -7.27
C ASP A 136 16.97 -5.26 -6.46
N GLY A 137 16.43 -4.14 -6.96
CA GLY A 137 16.57 -2.81 -6.38
C GLY A 137 15.84 -2.62 -5.05
N GLU A 138 16.13 -1.50 -4.40
CA GLU A 138 15.39 -1.01 -3.24
C GLU A 138 13.95 -0.63 -3.63
N PHE A 139 13.80 -0.18 -4.87
CA PHE A 139 12.54 0.02 -5.56
C PHE A 139 12.53 -0.76 -6.86
N TRP A 140 11.36 -1.08 -7.38
CA TRP A 140 11.25 -1.75 -8.67
C TRP A 140 11.82 -0.90 -9.82
N TYR A 141 11.84 0.42 -9.67
CA TYR A 141 12.36 1.40 -10.64
C TYR A 141 13.77 1.89 -10.33
N GLY A 142 14.41 1.47 -9.24
CA GLY A 142 15.77 1.91 -8.94
C GLY A 142 16.17 1.82 -7.46
N SER A 143 16.83 2.87 -6.98
CA SER A 143 17.38 2.97 -5.63
C SER A 143 16.80 4.16 -4.86
N LEU A 144 17.18 4.28 -3.57
CA LEU A 144 16.83 5.41 -2.70
C LEU A 144 17.25 6.79 -3.25
N ASN A 145 18.15 6.84 -4.23
CA ASN A 145 18.59 8.07 -4.88
C ASN A 145 17.81 8.39 -6.17
N THR A 146 16.87 7.52 -6.57
CA THR A 146 16.05 7.76 -7.75
C THR A 146 14.93 8.75 -7.41
N ASP A 147 14.70 9.71 -8.29
CA ASP A 147 13.52 10.57 -8.21
C ASP A 147 12.26 9.71 -8.44
N PHE A 148 11.48 9.53 -7.38
CA PHE A 148 10.30 8.69 -7.39
C PHE A 148 9.05 9.37 -7.97
N GLY A 149 9.08 10.67 -8.20
CA GLY A 149 7.90 11.47 -8.52
C GLY A 149 7.08 11.04 -9.74
N LYS A 150 7.63 10.14 -10.59
CA LYS A 150 6.90 9.54 -11.71
C LYS A 150 6.40 8.12 -11.44
N PHE A 151 6.87 7.51 -10.39
CA PHE A 151 6.71 6.10 -10.11
C PHE A 151 5.77 5.83 -8.95
N GLU A 152 5.83 6.69 -7.91
CA GLU A 152 5.16 6.43 -6.64
C GLU A 152 4.70 7.74 -5.97
N ASN A 153 3.67 7.63 -5.15
CA ASN A 153 3.19 8.68 -4.26
C ASN A 153 3.78 8.45 -2.86
N LEU A 154 4.82 9.19 -2.53
CA LEU A 154 5.53 9.09 -1.26
C LEU A 154 5.65 10.46 -0.60
N ALA A 155 6.18 10.48 0.63
CA ALA A 155 6.40 11.71 1.38
C ALA A 155 7.40 12.64 0.67
N ASP A 156 6.90 13.62 -0.01
CA ASP A 156 7.63 14.64 -0.77
C ASP A 156 7.45 16.06 -0.20
N LYS A 157 7.82 17.07 -0.95
CA LYS A 157 7.68 18.48 -0.56
C LYS A 157 6.24 18.91 -0.27
N HIS A 158 5.23 18.24 -0.85
CA HIS A 158 3.82 18.60 -0.65
C HIS A 158 3.35 18.34 0.79
N LEU A 159 3.97 17.41 1.52
CA LEU A 159 3.68 17.20 2.94
C LEU A 159 3.96 18.45 3.81
N ASN A 160 4.75 19.40 3.33
CA ASN A 160 4.93 20.65 4.00
C ASN A 160 3.61 21.43 4.19
N GLN A 161 2.66 21.27 3.27
CA GLN A 161 1.32 21.86 3.37
C GLN A 161 0.51 21.26 4.54
N MET A 162 0.88 20.07 4.99
CA MET A 162 0.29 19.42 6.16
C MET A 162 1.06 19.68 7.45
N ALA A 163 2.16 20.40 7.42
CA ALA A 163 2.92 20.73 8.61
C ALA A 163 2.09 21.60 9.56
N VAL A 164 2.24 21.35 10.85
CA VAL A 164 1.44 21.93 11.90
C VAL A 164 2.32 22.84 12.75
N ARG A 165 1.89 24.06 13.01
CA ARG A 165 2.61 25.04 13.85
C ARG A 165 2.02 25.07 15.26
N GLY A 166 2.85 24.73 16.26
CA GLY A 166 2.51 24.90 17.68
C GLY A 166 1.27 24.12 18.13
N VAL A 167 0.52 24.69 19.06
CA VAL A 167 -0.66 24.05 19.69
C VAL A 167 -1.90 24.09 18.80
N ASN A 168 -1.96 25.02 17.85
CA ASN A 168 -3.02 25.11 16.85
C ASN A 168 -2.51 24.62 15.51
N PRO A 169 -3.02 23.51 14.99
CA PRO A 169 -2.64 23.03 13.68
C PRO A 169 -3.16 23.99 12.60
N MET A 170 -2.24 24.72 12.00
CA MET A 170 -2.51 25.50 10.80
C MET A 170 -1.61 24.98 9.68
N PRO A 171 -2.13 24.77 8.48
CA PRO A 171 -1.28 24.42 7.35
C PRO A 171 -0.23 25.49 7.14
N MET A 172 1.03 25.10 7.05
CA MET A 172 2.13 26.00 6.78
C MET A 172 2.31 26.16 5.27
N ARG A 173 2.49 27.38 4.82
CA ARG A 173 2.79 27.71 3.43
C ARG A 173 4.32 27.79 3.25
N GLU A 174 4.81 27.54 2.05
CA GLU A 174 6.24 27.69 1.71
C GLU A 174 6.80 29.08 2.03
N THR A 175 5.93 30.09 2.00
CA THR A 175 6.25 31.48 2.35
C THR A 175 6.39 31.73 3.84
N ASP A 176 5.99 30.79 4.70
CA ASP A 176 6.09 30.98 6.14
C ASP A 176 7.54 30.90 6.60
N PRO A 177 8.02 31.86 7.44
CA PRO A 177 9.43 31.87 7.88
C PRO A 177 9.87 30.60 8.59
N TRP A 178 8.92 29.86 9.16
CA TRP A 178 9.13 28.65 9.96
C TRP A 178 8.94 27.35 9.18
N TYR A 179 8.60 27.43 7.91
CA TYR A 179 8.36 26.29 7.04
C TYR A 179 9.48 25.22 7.11
N LYS A 180 10.73 25.65 7.14
CA LYS A 180 11.90 24.75 7.19
C LYS A 180 12.06 24.02 8.53
N TYR A 181 11.46 24.52 9.60
CA TYR A 181 11.72 24.05 10.98
C TYR A 181 10.61 23.17 11.56
N TYR A 182 9.42 23.18 10.97
CA TYR A 182 8.24 22.49 11.53
C TYR A 182 7.81 21.25 10.77
N THR A 183 8.69 20.68 9.99
CA THR A 183 8.42 19.45 9.26
C THR A 183 8.85 18.24 10.10
N TYR A 184 7.99 17.78 10.97
CA TYR A 184 8.24 16.63 11.82
C TYR A 184 8.34 15.31 11.05
N GLN A 185 7.90 15.30 9.81
CA GLN A 185 7.80 14.09 9.02
C GLN A 185 8.98 13.98 8.06
N PRO A 186 9.74 12.86 8.13
CA PRO A 186 10.76 12.60 7.13
C PRO A 186 10.16 12.57 5.73
N LYS A 187 10.73 13.33 4.81
CA LYS A 187 10.29 13.45 3.41
C LYS A 187 11.42 13.89 2.51
N GLU A 188 11.23 13.70 1.20
CA GLU A 188 12.17 14.15 0.18
C GLU A 188 11.76 15.52 -0.37
N ASN A 189 12.37 16.58 0.13
CA ASN A 189 12.07 17.95 -0.29
C ASN A 189 12.48 18.27 -1.73
N GLY A 190 13.35 17.46 -2.33
CA GLY A 190 13.81 17.62 -3.72
C GLY A 190 12.91 16.97 -4.75
N VAL A 191 11.89 16.22 -4.33
CA VAL A 191 10.97 15.49 -5.19
C VAL A 191 9.60 16.16 -5.21
N ASP A 192 8.93 16.02 -6.34
CA ASP A 192 7.58 16.50 -6.60
C ASP A 192 6.80 15.40 -7.32
N ASP A 193 6.00 14.63 -6.59
CA ASP A 193 5.13 13.62 -7.16
C ASP A 193 3.76 14.20 -7.59
N GLY A 194 3.52 15.47 -7.29
CA GLY A 194 2.31 16.19 -7.67
C GLY A 194 1.15 16.06 -6.68
N ASN A 195 1.29 15.28 -5.61
CA ASN A 195 0.18 14.94 -4.72
C ASN A 195 0.59 15.03 -3.24
N MET A 196 -0.32 15.53 -2.43
CA MET A 196 -0.13 15.64 -0.98
C MET A 196 -0.65 14.41 -0.22
N LEU A 197 -1.64 13.73 -0.78
CA LEU A 197 -2.34 12.59 -0.18
C LEU A 197 -2.47 11.45 -1.18
N MET A 198 -3.03 10.34 -0.72
CA MET A 198 -3.36 9.23 -1.60
C MET A 198 -4.26 9.71 -2.74
N VAL A 199 -3.99 9.19 -3.91
CA VAL A 199 -4.73 9.47 -5.14
C VAL A 199 -5.42 8.20 -5.64
N LYS A 200 -6.20 8.35 -6.70
CA LYS A 200 -6.73 7.22 -7.46
C LYS A 200 -5.58 6.28 -7.86
N GLY A 201 -5.75 4.99 -7.64
CA GLY A 201 -4.79 3.98 -8.07
C GLY A 201 -4.54 4.01 -9.58
N GLY A 202 -3.30 3.73 -9.99
CA GLY A 202 -2.88 3.74 -11.39
C GLY A 202 -2.52 5.12 -11.93
N GLY A 203 -2.29 6.10 -11.06
CA GLY A 203 -1.88 7.46 -11.45
C GLY A 203 -0.40 7.59 -11.85
N TYR A 204 0.42 6.64 -11.47
CA TYR A 204 1.87 6.59 -11.71
C TYR A 204 2.25 5.49 -12.71
N GLN A 205 3.53 5.24 -12.90
CA GLN A 205 3.99 4.19 -13.81
C GLN A 205 3.84 2.80 -13.16
N ALA A 206 3.38 1.84 -13.95
CA ALA A 206 3.33 0.45 -13.52
C ALA A 206 4.74 -0.19 -13.48
N ASN A 207 4.92 -1.17 -12.60
CA ASN A 207 6.11 -2.01 -12.64
C ASN A 207 6.14 -2.91 -13.90
N ALA A 208 7.22 -3.67 -14.08
CA ALA A 208 7.41 -4.48 -15.28
C ALA A 208 6.32 -5.57 -15.50
N TRP A 209 5.53 -5.87 -14.49
CA TRP A 209 4.42 -6.82 -14.60
C TRP A 209 3.05 -6.15 -14.73
N GLY A 210 2.97 -4.83 -14.74
CA GLY A 210 1.74 -4.07 -14.92
C GLY A 210 1.00 -3.75 -13.61
N LEU A 211 1.66 -3.84 -12.47
CA LEU A 211 1.11 -3.44 -11.17
C LEU A 211 1.47 -1.99 -10.87
N TYR A 212 0.51 -1.24 -10.41
CA TYR A 212 0.64 0.17 -9.99
C TYR A 212 0.71 0.29 -8.48
N ASP A 213 1.33 1.38 -8.02
CA ASP A 213 1.29 1.83 -6.62
C ASP A 213 1.74 0.75 -5.61
N MET A 214 2.69 -0.11 -6.03
CA MET A 214 3.22 -1.15 -5.15
C MET A 214 4.06 -0.58 -3.99
N GLN A 215 4.59 0.62 -4.18
CA GLN A 215 5.41 1.32 -3.19
C GLN A 215 4.93 2.76 -3.11
N GLY A 216 4.22 3.10 -2.05
CA GLY A 216 3.58 4.42 -1.90
C GLY A 216 2.06 4.36 -1.99
N ASN A 217 1.43 5.47 -2.24
CA ASN A 217 0.00 5.71 -2.22
C ASN A 217 -0.64 5.28 -0.89
N VAL A 218 -0.97 3.99 -0.68
CA VAL A 218 -1.33 3.47 0.65
C VAL A 218 -0.56 2.18 0.95
N ALA A 219 -0.18 1.98 2.20
CA ALA A 219 0.43 0.74 2.63
C ALA A 219 -0.61 -0.39 2.64
N GLU A 220 -0.17 -1.63 2.44
CA GLU A 220 -1.06 -2.73 2.13
C GLU A 220 -0.97 -3.87 3.13
N TRP A 221 -2.12 -4.33 3.62
CA TRP A 221 -2.22 -5.55 4.39
C TRP A 221 -1.82 -6.77 3.56
N THR A 222 -1.08 -7.67 4.19
CA THR A 222 -0.85 -9.04 3.68
C THR A 222 -1.54 -10.06 4.59
N SER A 223 -1.69 -11.30 4.12
CA SER A 223 -2.23 -12.38 4.95
C SER A 223 -1.22 -12.91 5.98
N SER A 224 0.06 -12.55 5.87
CA SER A 224 1.14 -13.09 6.70
C SER A 224 1.22 -12.46 8.07
N ASP A 225 1.63 -13.28 9.05
CA ASP A 225 2.00 -12.82 10.38
C ASP A 225 3.36 -12.11 10.37
N TYR A 226 3.49 -11.09 11.21
CA TYR A 226 4.77 -10.41 11.42
C TYR A 226 5.67 -11.23 12.34
N LEU A 227 6.51 -12.05 11.73
CA LEU A 227 7.46 -12.93 12.41
C LEU A 227 8.89 -12.64 11.94
N PRO A 228 9.93 -12.97 12.75
CA PRO A 228 11.31 -12.81 12.33
C PRO A 228 11.64 -13.55 11.04
N TYR A 229 12.52 -12.99 10.23
CA TYR A 229 13.09 -13.68 9.08
C TYR A 229 14.13 -14.73 9.49
N PRO A 230 14.35 -15.78 8.68
CA PRO A 230 13.76 -16.01 7.35
C PRO A 230 12.27 -16.39 7.42
N TYR A 231 11.51 -15.91 6.44
CA TYR A 231 10.08 -16.24 6.34
C TYR A 231 9.86 -17.75 6.28
N ASN A 232 8.93 -18.22 7.07
CA ASN A 232 8.61 -19.63 7.18
C ASN A 232 7.09 -19.84 7.14
N GLU A 233 6.62 -20.51 6.11
CA GLU A 233 5.20 -20.85 5.91
C GLU A 233 4.60 -21.63 7.11
N LYS A 234 5.41 -22.49 7.74
CA LYS A 234 4.95 -23.38 8.83
C LYS A 234 4.67 -22.65 10.14
N THR A 235 5.21 -21.46 10.31
CA THR A 235 4.99 -20.64 11.51
C THR A 235 3.89 -19.60 11.33
N GLN A 236 3.34 -19.46 10.13
CA GLN A 236 2.21 -18.57 9.90
C GLN A 236 0.98 -19.03 10.68
N GLY A 237 0.23 -18.10 11.25
CA GLY A 237 -0.86 -18.34 12.19
C GLY A 237 -0.44 -18.33 13.67
N MET A 238 0.85 -18.17 13.97
CA MET A 238 1.38 -18.10 15.35
C MET A 238 1.62 -16.67 15.83
N GLY A 239 1.63 -15.68 14.91
CA GLY A 239 1.84 -14.28 15.22
C GLY A 239 0.55 -13.58 15.65
N THR A 240 0.69 -12.49 16.41
CA THR A 240 -0.43 -11.65 16.83
C THR A 240 -0.65 -10.44 15.91
N GLU A 241 0.39 -10.00 15.23
CA GLU A 241 0.37 -8.87 14.30
C GLU A 241 0.47 -9.34 12.86
N LYS A 242 -0.11 -8.56 11.95
CA LYS A 242 -0.11 -8.82 10.50
C LYS A 242 0.83 -7.88 9.78
N VAL A 243 1.51 -8.41 8.77
CA VAL A 243 2.45 -7.64 7.97
C VAL A 243 1.73 -6.64 7.07
N VAL A 244 2.26 -5.43 7.04
CA VAL A 244 1.91 -4.35 6.12
C VAL A 244 3.13 -3.97 5.30
N ARG A 245 2.94 -3.74 4.00
CA ARG A 245 4.00 -3.52 3.01
C ARG A 245 3.76 -2.26 2.19
N GLY A 246 4.78 -1.80 1.47
CA GLY A 246 4.71 -0.77 0.44
C GLY A 246 4.97 0.66 0.92
N GLY A 247 4.61 1.00 2.14
CA GLY A 247 4.60 2.40 2.56
C GLY A 247 3.44 3.18 1.93
N SER A 248 3.41 4.48 2.11
CA SER A 248 2.27 5.31 1.70
C SER A 248 2.71 6.73 1.35
N TRP A 249 1.78 7.54 0.84
CA TRP A 249 1.93 8.97 0.60
C TRP A 249 2.57 9.74 1.79
N ASN A 250 2.46 9.19 2.98
CA ASN A 250 2.93 9.79 4.23
C ASN A 250 4.28 9.24 4.69
N ASP A 251 4.87 8.32 3.95
CA ASP A 251 6.10 7.62 4.35
C ASP A 251 7.31 8.07 3.51
N HIS A 252 8.45 8.27 4.20
CA HIS A 252 9.71 8.53 3.54
C HIS A 252 10.13 7.31 2.69
N PRO A 253 10.81 7.49 1.54
CA PRO A 253 11.26 6.37 0.69
C PRO A 253 11.94 5.22 1.43
N LYS A 254 12.73 5.49 2.47
CA LYS A 254 13.36 4.45 3.31
C LYS A 254 12.37 3.50 3.98
N ALA A 255 11.14 3.94 4.19
CA ALA A 255 10.06 3.15 4.78
C ALA A 255 9.09 2.59 3.73
N SER A 256 9.50 2.60 2.45
CA SER A 256 8.68 2.15 1.31
C SER A 256 9.45 1.25 0.35
N THR A 257 10.64 0.79 0.72
CA THR A 257 11.45 -0.12 -0.11
C THR A 257 10.76 -1.47 -0.31
N THR A 258 11.15 -2.20 -1.36
CA THR A 258 10.63 -3.54 -1.68
C THR A 258 10.64 -4.51 -0.51
N TYR A 259 11.55 -4.32 0.43
CA TYR A 259 11.77 -5.20 1.59
C TYR A 259 11.33 -4.60 2.92
N TYR A 260 10.92 -3.32 2.98
CA TYR A 260 10.48 -2.69 4.23
C TYR A 260 9.19 -3.31 4.73
N ARG A 261 9.13 -3.57 6.04
CA ARG A 261 8.01 -4.23 6.71
C ARG A 261 7.48 -3.36 7.83
N ARG A 262 6.18 -3.39 8.03
CA ARG A 262 5.48 -2.91 9.22
C ARG A 262 4.52 -3.96 9.72
N SER A 263 4.04 -3.77 10.93
CA SER A 263 2.98 -4.60 11.49
C SER A 263 1.95 -3.78 12.25
N TYR A 264 0.76 -4.32 12.29
CA TYR A 264 -0.33 -3.84 13.14
C TYR A 264 -1.15 -5.03 13.62
N LEU A 265 -1.86 -4.84 14.74
CA LEU A 265 -2.83 -5.81 15.21
C LEU A 265 -4.02 -5.92 14.23
N PRO A 266 -4.61 -7.11 14.06
CA PRO A 266 -5.62 -7.38 13.01
C PRO A 266 -6.84 -6.47 13.05
N TRP A 267 -7.20 -5.94 14.20
CA TRP A 267 -8.35 -5.06 14.41
C TRP A 267 -8.05 -3.57 14.20
N GLN A 268 -6.78 -3.19 14.07
CA GLN A 268 -6.40 -1.78 13.92
C GLN A 268 -6.82 -1.21 12.57
N LYS A 269 -7.38 0.00 12.61
CA LYS A 269 -7.80 0.79 11.43
C LYS A 269 -6.87 1.97 11.24
N VAL A 270 -5.89 1.81 10.38
CA VAL A 270 -4.82 2.78 10.20
C VAL A 270 -5.12 3.72 9.03
N TYR A 271 -4.85 5.00 9.22
CA TYR A 271 -5.26 6.08 8.31
C TYR A 271 -4.57 6.09 6.94
N ASN A 272 -3.50 5.35 6.78
CA ASN A 272 -2.71 5.25 5.56
C ASN A 272 -2.49 3.80 5.13
N VAL A 273 -3.32 2.88 5.63
CA VAL A 273 -3.27 1.46 5.29
C VAL A 273 -4.57 1.04 4.62
N GLY A 274 -4.42 0.47 3.44
CA GLY A 274 -5.43 -0.20 2.65
C GLY A 274 -5.00 -1.63 2.32
N PHE A 275 -5.39 -2.15 1.16
CA PHE A 275 -5.03 -3.49 0.73
C PHE A 275 -5.29 -3.70 -0.76
N ARG A 276 -4.64 -4.69 -1.34
CA ARG A 276 -5.02 -5.28 -2.62
C ARG A 276 -5.31 -6.77 -2.46
N VAL A 277 -6.01 -7.34 -3.41
CA VAL A 277 -6.41 -8.75 -3.36
C VAL A 277 -5.69 -9.57 -4.41
N ILE A 278 -5.58 -10.87 -4.16
CA ILE A 278 -5.16 -11.86 -5.15
C ILE A 278 -6.27 -12.86 -5.42
N ILE A 279 -6.17 -13.53 -6.57
CA ILE A 279 -6.96 -14.71 -6.90
C ILE A 279 -5.99 -15.86 -7.08
N GLU A 280 -6.19 -16.91 -6.31
CA GLU A 280 -5.45 -18.16 -6.45
C GLU A 280 -6.06 -19.03 -7.56
N ASP A 281 -5.18 -19.72 -8.30
CA ASP A 281 -5.59 -20.70 -9.32
C ASP A 281 -6.07 -22.01 -8.71
#